data_0c23d159309c62ce2f0eb80e79efd756
#
_entry.id   0c23d159309c62ce2f0eb80e79efd756
#
_cell.length_a   1.000
_cell.length_b   1.000
_cell.length_c   1.000
_cell.angle_alpha   90.00
_cell.angle_beta   90.00
_cell.angle_gamma   90.00
#
_symmetry.space_group_name_H-M   'P 1'
#
loop_
_entity.id
_entity.type
_entity.pdbx_description
1 polymer ?
#
loop_
_entity_poly.entity_id
_entity_poly.type
_entity_poly.pdbx_seq_one_letter_code
_entity_poly.pdbx_strand_id
1 'polypeptide(L)'
;ERSNKYLYHIVEELEARKMPTELALLPFIESAFNPQAVSSARASGMWQFMPATGKSFDLKQNAFRDDRRDVQASTRAALDYLERLHKMFGDWHLALAAYNWGEGNVGKAIARNKRAGLPTGYTDLNMPMETRMYVPKLQAMKNIVGNPPQYSVVLPSIPNHPYFQSVPLPRDMDVSVAAKLADISEQDFKALNPSAHRPVLLAAGTSNILLPWDNAEVFQRNYEASTLGRMATWTAWVAPSTMKVADAAKRVNMNEADFRAINNIPPRMLIKAGSALLVPRSANTLGDVTAQVADNGKLDLSPEAVAKRKKVAKGSKGAKGTKLASAKESKSSSKKQVASKGDKKGDIKVAKK
;
A
#
# COMPACT_ATOMS: atom_id res chain seq x y z
N GLU A 1 20.81 10.10 -5.73
CA GLU A 1 21.22 9.54 -4.42
C GLU A 1 20.38 8.30 -4.04
N ARG A 2 19.01 8.33 -4.05
CA ARG A 2 18.20 7.17 -3.62
C ARG A 2 18.42 5.91 -4.46
N SER A 3 18.60 6.07 -5.78
CA SER A 3 18.82 4.94 -6.69
C SER A 3 20.07 4.11 -6.38
N ASN A 4 21.08 4.70 -5.74
CA ASN A 4 22.35 4.03 -5.43
C ASN A 4 22.14 2.74 -4.60
N LYS A 5 21.11 2.72 -3.75
CA LYS A 5 20.82 1.57 -2.87
C LYS A 5 20.16 0.41 -3.63
N TYR A 6 19.49 0.68 -4.76
CA TYR A 6 18.57 -0.30 -5.37
C TYR A 6 18.90 -0.63 -6.82
N LEU A 7 19.56 0.27 -7.53
CA LEU A 7 19.72 0.17 -8.99
C LEU A 7 20.47 -1.09 -9.42
N TYR A 8 21.56 -1.43 -8.71
CA TYR A 8 22.32 -2.65 -8.99
C TYR A 8 21.42 -3.89 -8.95
N HIS A 9 20.68 -4.07 -7.86
CA HIS A 9 19.75 -5.21 -7.72
C HIS A 9 18.70 -5.27 -8.84
N ILE A 10 18.15 -4.12 -9.24
CA ILE A 10 17.13 -4.09 -10.31
C ILE A 10 17.75 -4.46 -11.66
N VAL A 11 18.96 -3.98 -11.97
CA VAL A 11 19.65 -4.30 -13.20
C VAL A 11 19.98 -5.79 -13.28
N GLU A 12 20.53 -6.38 -12.21
CA GLU A 12 20.80 -7.83 -12.11
C GLU A 12 19.54 -8.67 -12.36
N GLU A 13 18.41 -8.28 -11.74
CA GLU A 13 17.13 -8.97 -11.93
C GLU A 13 16.61 -8.87 -13.38
N LEU A 14 16.80 -7.73 -14.04
CA LEU A 14 16.45 -7.54 -15.46
C LEU A 14 17.33 -8.39 -16.38
N GLU A 15 18.66 -8.39 -16.16
CA GLU A 15 19.61 -9.15 -16.93
C GLU A 15 19.37 -10.67 -16.81
N ALA A 16 19.14 -11.15 -15.59
CA ALA A 16 18.81 -12.56 -15.33
C ALA A 16 17.54 -13.01 -16.09
N ARG A 17 16.60 -12.10 -16.32
CA ARG A 17 15.34 -12.33 -17.07
C ARG A 17 15.46 -12.02 -18.56
N LYS A 18 16.60 -11.53 -19.03
CA LYS A 18 16.82 -11.05 -20.41
C LYS A 18 15.81 -9.98 -20.84
N MET A 19 15.44 -9.12 -19.90
CA MET A 19 14.55 -7.99 -20.13
C MET A 19 15.37 -6.73 -20.46
N PRO A 20 14.79 -5.73 -21.18
CA PRO A 20 15.47 -4.47 -21.47
C PRO A 20 15.90 -3.76 -20.17
N THR A 21 17.19 -3.47 -20.04
CA THR A 21 17.77 -2.88 -18.82
C THR A 21 17.28 -1.43 -18.57
N GLU A 22 16.77 -0.74 -19.61
CA GLU A 22 16.13 0.57 -19.48
C GLU A 22 14.93 0.57 -18.52
N LEU A 23 14.30 -0.60 -18.31
CA LEU A 23 13.21 -0.75 -17.34
C LEU A 23 13.64 -0.47 -15.90
N ALA A 24 14.95 -0.54 -15.60
CA ALA A 24 15.51 -0.10 -14.31
C ALA A 24 15.28 1.39 -14.02
N LEU A 25 14.93 2.18 -15.03
CA LEU A 25 14.65 3.60 -14.89
C LEU A 25 13.18 3.91 -14.52
N LEU A 26 12.28 2.91 -14.57
CA LEU A 26 10.87 3.10 -14.22
C LEU A 26 10.65 3.66 -12.80
N PRO A 27 11.39 3.25 -11.76
CA PRO A 27 11.25 3.81 -10.43
C PRO A 27 11.55 5.32 -10.34
N PHE A 28 12.32 5.91 -11.28
CA PHE A 28 12.46 7.37 -11.36
C PHE A 28 11.14 8.05 -11.70
N ILE A 29 10.38 7.45 -12.63
CA ILE A 29 9.11 8.00 -13.11
C ILE A 29 8.00 7.75 -12.08
N GLU A 30 7.99 6.59 -11.44
CA GLU A 30 6.94 6.18 -10.51
C GLU A 30 7.04 6.86 -9.15
N SER A 31 8.25 6.95 -8.58
CA SER A 31 8.43 7.40 -7.19
C SER A 31 9.72 8.17 -6.91
N ALA A 32 10.52 8.48 -7.93
CA ALA A 32 11.90 8.95 -7.76
C ALA A 32 12.72 8.04 -6.83
N PHE A 33 12.59 6.72 -7.00
CA PHE A 33 13.22 5.69 -6.16
C PHE A 33 12.87 5.81 -4.66
N ASN A 34 11.67 6.26 -4.32
CA ASN A 34 11.23 6.30 -2.94
C ASN A 34 10.41 5.05 -2.59
N PRO A 35 10.96 4.07 -1.85
CA PRO A 35 10.25 2.86 -1.50
C PRO A 35 9.11 3.09 -0.49
N GLN A 36 9.08 4.26 0.16
CA GLN A 36 8.00 4.65 1.08
C GLN A 36 6.92 5.50 0.42
N ALA A 37 7.02 5.78 -0.87
CA ALA A 37 6.04 6.60 -1.58
C ALA A 37 4.64 5.99 -1.52
N VAL A 38 3.64 6.86 -1.31
CA VAL A 38 2.22 6.50 -1.35
C VAL A 38 1.48 7.57 -2.13
N SER A 39 0.80 7.19 -3.22
CA SER A 39 0.00 8.11 -4.02
C SER A 39 -1.38 8.37 -3.39
N SER A 40 -2.07 9.41 -3.85
CA SER A 40 -3.46 9.69 -3.47
C SER A 40 -4.42 8.54 -3.80
N ALA A 41 -4.13 7.76 -4.85
CA ALA A 41 -4.84 6.55 -5.23
C ALA A 41 -4.42 5.30 -4.44
N ARG A 42 -3.55 5.43 -3.42
CA ARG A 42 -3.01 4.35 -2.58
C ARG A 42 -2.07 3.38 -3.32
N ALA A 43 -1.51 3.76 -4.47
CA ALA A 43 -0.36 3.06 -5.00
C ALA A 43 0.82 3.24 -4.03
N SER A 44 1.64 2.22 -3.84
CA SER A 44 2.69 2.24 -2.81
C SER A 44 3.99 1.63 -3.29
N GLY A 45 5.08 2.11 -2.70
CA GLY A 45 6.42 1.60 -2.93
C GLY A 45 7.12 2.21 -4.12
N MET A 46 8.32 1.75 -4.38
CA MET A 46 9.19 2.22 -5.45
C MET A 46 8.54 2.04 -6.84
N TRP A 47 7.80 0.95 -7.02
CA TRP A 47 7.13 0.53 -8.23
C TRP A 47 5.65 0.95 -8.32
N GLN A 48 5.14 1.69 -7.33
CA GLN A 48 3.78 2.21 -7.26
C GLN A 48 2.66 1.18 -7.52
N PHE A 49 2.77 0.01 -6.89
CA PHE A 49 1.73 -1.00 -6.97
C PHE A 49 0.41 -0.53 -6.35
N MET A 50 -0.67 -0.65 -7.12
CA MET A 50 -2.03 -0.56 -6.58
C MET A 50 -2.32 -1.74 -5.64
N PRO A 51 -3.16 -1.56 -4.60
CA PRO A 51 -3.44 -2.64 -3.64
C PRO A 51 -3.88 -3.96 -4.27
N ALA A 52 -4.79 -3.90 -5.24
CA ALA A 52 -5.31 -5.11 -5.90
C ALA A 52 -4.24 -5.77 -6.77
N THR A 53 -3.49 -4.98 -7.56
CA THR A 53 -2.41 -5.49 -8.41
C THR A 53 -1.30 -6.11 -7.56
N GLY A 54 -0.91 -5.45 -6.46
CA GLY A 54 0.08 -6.02 -5.54
C GLY A 54 -0.35 -7.40 -5.00
N LYS A 55 -1.61 -7.56 -4.61
CA LYS A 55 -2.13 -8.86 -4.14
C LYS A 55 -2.10 -9.93 -5.23
N SER A 56 -2.35 -9.59 -6.50
CA SER A 56 -2.30 -10.56 -7.60
C SER A 56 -0.87 -11.02 -7.95
N PHE A 57 0.14 -10.37 -7.39
CA PHE A 57 1.57 -10.74 -7.47
C PHE A 57 2.15 -11.11 -6.10
N ASP A 58 1.31 -11.59 -5.18
CA ASP A 58 1.67 -12.11 -3.85
C ASP A 58 2.34 -11.09 -2.92
N LEU A 59 2.16 -9.79 -3.18
CA LEU A 59 2.62 -8.75 -2.26
C LEU A 59 1.65 -8.64 -1.07
N LYS A 60 2.09 -9.13 0.08
CA LYS A 60 1.30 -9.13 1.32
C LYS A 60 1.03 -7.69 1.78
N GLN A 61 -0.20 -7.44 2.21
CA GLN A 61 -0.64 -6.14 2.73
C GLN A 61 -1.50 -6.42 3.96
N ASN A 62 -0.94 -6.26 5.14
CA ASN A 62 -1.61 -6.58 6.40
C ASN A 62 -1.35 -5.51 7.48
N ALA A 63 -1.71 -5.78 8.73
CA ALA A 63 -1.55 -4.84 9.85
C ALA A 63 -0.08 -4.54 10.21
N PHE A 64 0.85 -5.39 9.80
CA PHE A 64 2.25 -5.36 10.23
C PHE A 64 3.22 -5.02 9.11
N ARG A 65 2.93 -5.39 7.86
CA ARG A 65 3.79 -5.15 6.70
C ARG A 65 2.99 -4.83 5.42
N ASP A 66 3.67 -4.17 4.49
CA ASP A 66 3.18 -3.89 3.14
C ASP A 66 4.31 -4.18 2.13
N ASP A 67 4.26 -5.37 1.51
CA ASP A 67 5.32 -5.85 0.62
C ASP A 67 5.37 -5.11 -0.72
N ARG A 68 4.41 -4.23 -1.01
CA ARG A 68 4.52 -3.29 -2.12
C ARG A 68 5.68 -2.31 -1.96
N ARG A 69 6.16 -2.15 -0.72
CA ARG A 69 7.33 -1.35 -0.36
C ARG A 69 8.59 -2.18 -0.24
N ASP A 70 8.48 -3.49 -0.08
CA ASP A 70 9.63 -4.39 0.00
C ASP A 70 10.46 -4.32 -1.28
N VAL A 71 11.76 -4.10 -1.15
CA VAL A 71 12.65 -3.84 -2.29
C VAL A 71 12.71 -5.06 -3.21
N GLN A 72 12.93 -6.25 -2.66
CA GLN A 72 13.08 -7.47 -3.46
C GLN A 72 11.73 -7.98 -3.96
N ALA A 73 10.74 -8.09 -3.06
CA ALA A 73 9.43 -8.61 -3.42
C ALA A 73 8.73 -7.73 -4.46
N SER A 74 8.78 -6.39 -4.30
CA SER A 74 8.13 -5.49 -5.25
C SER A 74 8.89 -5.41 -6.59
N THR A 75 10.23 -5.54 -6.60
CA THR A 75 11.00 -5.63 -7.85
C THR A 75 10.64 -6.91 -8.60
N ARG A 76 10.68 -8.09 -7.96
CA ARG A 76 10.23 -9.33 -8.55
C ARG A 76 8.82 -9.18 -9.17
N ALA A 77 7.88 -8.69 -8.38
CA ALA A 77 6.49 -8.52 -8.82
C ALA A 77 6.35 -7.56 -10.00
N ALA A 78 7.11 -6.45 -10.03
CA ALA A 78 7.10 -5.49 -11.13
C ALA A 78 7.62 -6.10 -12.42
N LEU A 79 8.70 -6.87 -12.36
CA LEU A 79 9.27 -7.54 -13.52
C LEU A 79 8.36 -8.67 -14.02
N ASP A 80 7.76 -9.47 -13.12
CA ASP A 80 6.75 -10.48 -13.47
C ASP A 80 5.54 -9.83 -14.17
N TYR A 81 5.09 -8.67 -13.69
CA TYR A 81 3.98 -7.94 -14.30
C TYR A 81 4.36 -7.40 -15.68
N LEU A 82 5.51 -6.76 -15.81
CA LEU A 82 6.01 -6.22 -17.09
C LEU A 82 6.21 -7.33 -18.12
N GLU A 83 6.76 -8.47 -17.73
CA GLU A 83 6.91 -9.63 -18.60
C GLU A 83 5.56 -10.18 -19.06
N ARG A 84 4.58 -10.31 -18.17
CA ARG A 84 3.20 -10.69 -18.49
C ARG A 84 2.57 -9.74 -19.47
N LEU A 85 2.74 -8.43 -19.27
CA LEU A 85 2.20 -7.41 -20.16
C LEU A 85 2.85 -7.43 -21.54
N HIS A 86 4.17 -7.63 -21.59
CA HIS A 86 4.88 -7.79 -22.85
C HIS A 86 4.43 -9.06 -23.62
N LYS A 87 4.26 -10.18 -22.94
CA LYS A 87 3.69 -11.41 -23.56
C LYS A 87 2.27 -11.17 -24.08
N MET A 88 1.46 -10.34 -23.41
CA MET A 88 0.08 -10.05 -23.79
C MET A 88 -0.02 -9.16 -25.04
N PHE A 89 0.83 -8.16 -25.17
CA PHE A 89 0.72 -7.13 -26.22
C PHE A 89 1.77 -7.28 -27.33
N GLY A 90 2.86 -8.03 -27.11
CA GLY A 90 3.94 -8.24 -28.08
C GLY A 90 4.83 -7.01 -28.33
N ASP A 91 4.63 -5.94 -27.55
CA ASP A 91 5.29 -4.64 -27.72
C ASP A 91 5.57 -3.99 -26.34
N TRP A 92 6.82 -3.54 -26.13
CA TRP A 92 7.21 -2.93 -24.85
C TRP A 92 6.53 -1.59 -24.58
N HIS A 93 6.26 -0.77 -25.60
CA HIS A 93 5.56 0.50 -25.38
C HIS A 93 4.11 0.28 -24.97
N LEU A 94 3.43 -0.71 -25.56
CA LEU A 94 2.09 -1.11 -25.12
C LEU A 94 2.10 -1.76 -23.73
N ALA A 95 3.13 -2.54 -23.40
CA ALA A 95 3.31 -3.10 -22.06
C ALA A 95 3.48 -1.99 -21.02
N LEU A 96 4.29 -0.98 -21.31
CA LEU A 96 4.50 0.19 -20.44
C LEU A 96 3.21 1.03 -20.30
N ALA A 97 2.46 1.21 -21.39
CA ALA A 97 1.15 1.85 -21.33
C ALA A 97 0.18 1.08 -20.42
N ALA A 98 0.22 -0.26 -20.50
CA ALA A 98 -0.62 -1.13 -19.69
C ALA A 98 -0.18 -1.17 -18.21
N TYR A 99 1.10 -1.07 -17.93
CA TYR A 99 1.62 -0.93 -16.57
C TYR A 99 1.07 0.32 -15.89
N ASN A 100 1.07 1.46 -16.61
CA ASN A 100 0.58 2.75 -16.09
C ASN A 100 -0.96 2.83 -16.06
N TRP A 101 -1.64 2.39 -17.11
CA TRP A 101 -3.10 2.61 -17.29
C TRP A 101 -3.96 1.36 -17.02
N GLY A 102 -3.33 0.20 -16.93
CA GLY A 102 -3.97 -1.10 -16.78
C GLY A 102 -4.21 -1.81 -18.11
N GLU A 103 -3.94 -3.11 -18.13
CA GLU A 103 -4.05 -3.97 -19.32
C GLU A 103 -5.46 -3.99 -19.93
N GLY A 104 -6.49 -3.92 -19.09
CA GLY A 104 -7.88 -3.88 -19.55
C GLY A 104 -8.21 -2.62 -20.37
N ASN A 105 -7.65 -1.46 -20.01
CA ASN A 105 -7.87 -0.21 -20.71
C ASN A 105 -7.14 -0.19 -22.07
N VAL A 106 -5.87 -0.62 -22.08
CA VAL A 106 -5.09 -0.76 -23.31
C VAL A 106 -5.75 -1.76 -24.26
N GLY A 107 -6.19 -2.92 -23.76
CA GLY A 107 -6.91 -3.92 -24.56
C GLY A 107 -8.20 -3.37 -25.19
N LYS A 108 -8.98 -2.58 -24.42
CA LYS A 108 -10.18 -1.91 -24.95
C LYS A 108 -9.85 -0.88 -26.02
N ALA A 109 -8.77 -0.11 -25.84
CA ALA A 109 -8.33 0.88 -26.82
C ALA A 109 -7.89 0.21 -28.13
N ILE A 110 -7.10 -0.87 -28.05
CA ILE A 110 -6.70 -1.70 -29.20
C ILE A 110 -7.94 -2.26 -29.93
N ALA A 111 -8.87 -2.86 -29.18
CA ALA A 111 -10.08 -3.43 -29.76
C ALA A 111 -10.97 -2.38 -30.46
N ARG A 112 -11.02 -1.16 -29.94
CA ARG A 112 -11.72 -0.04 -30.57
C ARG A 112 -11.08 0.34 -31.89
N ASN A 113 -9.76 0.52 -31.93
CA ASN A 113 -9.03 0.87 -33.16
C ASN A 113 -9.17 -0.24 -34.21
N LYS A 114 -9.00 -1.53 -33.81
CA LYS A 114 -9.19 -2.68 -34.72
C LYS A 114 -10.59 -2.65 -35.40
N ARG A 115 -11.65 -2.38 -34.64
CA ARG A 115 -13.01 -2.30 -35.19
C ARG A 115 -13.20 -1.14 -36.13
N ALA A 116 -12.42 -0.08 -35.96
CA ALA A 116 -12.45 1.10 -36.82
C ALA A 116 -11.48 1.02 -38.01
N GLY A 117 -10.74 -0.11 -38.18
CA GLY A 117 -9.72 -0.25 -39.20
C GLY A 117 -8.49 0.65 -39.01
N LEU A 118 -8.26 1.11 -37.77
CA LEU A 118 -7.15 2.00 -37.42
C LEU A 118 -5.96 1.21 -36.88
N PRO A 119 -4.73 1.77 -36.99
CA PRO A 119 -3.53 1.20 -36.38
C PRO A 119 -3.67 1.05 -34.85
N THR A 120 -2.90 0.13 -34.26
CA THR A 120 -3.01 -0.24 -32.84
C THR A 120 -1.70 -0.11 -32.07
N GLY A 121 -0.71 0.59 -32.62
CA GLY A 121 0.53 0.91 -31.93
C GLY A 121 0.34 1.90 -30.78
N TYR A 122 1.33 2.05 -29.94
CA TYR A 122 1.29 2.92 -28.77
C TYR A 122 0.84 4.34 -29.09
N THR A 123 1.37 4.94 -30.17
CA THR A 123 1.05 6.31 -30.59
C THR A 123 -0.35 6.47 -31.21
N ASP A 124 -0.96 5.35 -31.66
CA ASP A 124 -2.24 5.36 -32.35
C ASP A 124 -3.44 5.26 -31.40
N LEU A 125 -3.19 4.86 -30.17
CA LEU A 125 -4.25 4.68 -29.18
C LEU A 125 -4.66 5.99 -28.52
N ASN A 126 -5.97 6.17 -28.35
CA ASN A 126 -6.48 7.26 -27.52
C ASN A 126 -6.36 6.90 -26.04
N MET A 127 -5.31 7.41 -25.40
CA MET A 127 -4.96 7.18 -24.01
C MET A 127 -4.95 8.50 -23.21
N PRO A 128 -5.06 8.47 -21.88
CA PRO A 128 -4.82 9.64 -21.03
C PRO A 128 -3.45 10.26 -21.29
N MET A 129 -3.33 11.58 -21.09
CA MET A 129 -2.05 12.29 -21.31
C MET A 129 -0.90 11.69 -20.48
N GLU A 130 -1.16 11.31 -19.24
CA GLU A 130 -0.17 10.65 -18.38
C GLU A 130 0.41 9.40 -19.04
N THR A 131 -0.45 8.52 -19.56
CA THR A 131 -0.03 7.28 -20.24
C THR A 131 0.66 7.58 -21.57
N ARG A 132 0.18 8.55 -22.33
CA ARG A 132 0.83 9.00 -23.59
C ARG A 132 2.22 9.57 -23.37
N MET A 133 2.49 10.11 -22.18
CA MET A 133 3.81 10.66 -21.81
C MET A 133 4.69 9.66 -21.07
N TYR A 134 4.19 8.46 -20.78
CA TYR A 134 4.92 7.49 -19.98
C TYR A 134 6.20 6.98 -20.66
N VAL A 135 6.08 6.49 -21.91
CA VAL A 135 7.24 6.09 -22.72
C VAL A 135 8.17 7.27 -23.03
N PRO A 136 7.69 8.46 -23.45
CA PRO A 136 8.55 9.65 -23.60
C PRO A 136 9.32 10.03 -22.35
N LYS A 137 8.73 9.90 -21.15
CA LYS A 137 9.43 10.15 -19.88
C LYS A 137 10.56 9.13 -19.65
N LEU A 138 10.29 7.84 -19.92
CA LEU A 138 11.32 6.81 -19.82
C LEU A 138 12.47 7.08 -20.80
N GLN A 139 12.16 7.45 -22.04
CA GLN A 139 13.15 7.80 -23.05
C GLN A 139 13.97 9.02 -22.63
N ALA A 140 13.35 10.04 -22.03
CA ALA A 140 14.06 11.20 -21.50
C ALA A 140 15.03 10.81 -20.39
N MET A 141 14.62 9.94 -19.45
CA MET A 141 15.53 9.42 -18.42
C MET A 141 16.69 8.62 -19.02
N LYS A 142 16.41 7.76 -20.01
CA LYS A 142 17.44 7.01 -20.74
C LYS A 142 18.47 7.95 -21.40
N ASN A 143 17.99 9.01 -22.05
CA ASN A 143 18.88 9.99 -22.72
C ASN A 143 19.74 10.73 -21.71
N ILE A 144 19.18 11.17 -20.56
CA ILE A 144 19.92 11.84 -19.48
C ILE A 144 21.00 10.93 -18.90
N VAL A 145 20.66 9.67 -18.62
CA VAL A 145 21.61 8.69 -18.06
C VAL A 145 22.68 8.30 -19.09
N GLY A 146 22.32 8.18 -20.36
CA GLY A 146 23.23 7.81 -21.44
C GLY A 146 24.21 8.92 -21.85
N ASN A 147 23.84 10.19 -21.70
CA ASN A 147 24.69 11.33 -22.02
C ASN A 147 24.47 12.49 -21.04
N PRO A 148 24.87 12.34 -19.76
CA PRO A 148 24.62 13.34 -18.73
C PRO A 148 25.15 14.74 -19.03
N PRO A 149 26.34 14.91 -19.64
CA PRO A 149 26.89 16.23 -19.95
C PRO A 149 26.01 17.05 -20.90
N GLN A 150 25.33 16.41 -21.84
CA GLN A 150 24.41 17.10 -22.77
C GLN A 150 23.26 17.79 -22.03
N TYR A 151 22.90 17.31 -20.85
CA TYR A 151 21.82 17.84 -20.00
C TYR A 151 22.32 18.63 -18.81
N SER A 152 23.61 18.95 -18.76
CA SER A 152 24.24 19.64 -17.62
C SER A 152 24.01 18.90 -16.28
N VAL A 153 23.99 17.60 -16.30
CA VAL A 153 23.78 16.72 -15.14
C VAL A 153 25.06 16.01 -14.79
N VAL A 154 25.38 15.96 -13.49
CA VAL A 154 26.44 15.10 -12.95
C VAL A 154 25.77 13.94 -12.23
N LEU A 155 25.98 12.73 -12.74
CA LEU A 155 25.49 11.51 -12.08
C LEU A 155 26.43 11.12 -10.94
N PRO A 156 25.90 10.66 -9.79
CA PRO A 156 26.74 10.07 -8.75
C PRO A 156 27.40 8.79 -9.26
N SER A 157 28.61 8.52 -8.79
CA SER A 157 29.22 7.20 -8.99
C SER A 157 28.46 6.14 -8.20
N ILE A 158 28.01 5.12 -8.89
CA ILE A 158 27.35 3.95 -8.28
C ILE A 158 28.32 2.79 -8.42
N PRO A 159 28.75 2.15 -7.30
CA PRO A 159 29.61 0.98 -7.38
C PRO A 159 28.94 -0.16 -8.11
N ASN A 160 29.73 -0.91 -8.91
CA ASN A 160 29.23 -2.08 -9.62
C ASN A 160 29.28 -3.35 -8.73
N HIS A 161 28.62 -3.27 -7.58
CA HIS A 161 28.44 -4.39 -6.66
C HIS A 161 27.15 -4.19 -5.86
N PRO A 162 26.58 -5.26 -5.27
CA PRO A 162 25.37 -5.15 -4.46
C PRO A 162 25.54 -4.16 -3.30
N TYR A 163 24.56 -3.30 -3.11
CA TYR A 163 24.54 -2.38 -1.95
C TYR A 163 24.14 -3.10 -0.65
N PHE A 164 23.31 -4.13 -0.76
CA PHE A 164 22.74 -4.84 0.39
C PHE A 164 22.81 -6.36 0.23
N GLN A 165 22.73 -7.04 1.36
CA GLN A 165 22.51 -8.49 1.44
C GLN A 165 21.20 -8.79 2.14
N SER A 166 20.60 -9.95 1.82
CA SER A 166 19.46 -10.51 2.52
C SER A 166 19.93 -11.39 3.66
N VAL A 167 19.55 -11.06 4.89
CA VAL A 167 19.98 -11.76 6.12
C VAL A 167 18.75 -12.34 6.80
N PRO A 168 18.77 -13.61 7.24
CA PRO A 168 17.66 -14.21 7.99
C PRO A 168 17.34 -13.42 9.25
N LEU A 169 16.04 -13.22 9.53
CA LEU A 169 15.56 -12.70 10.80
C LEU A 169 15.19 -13.87 11.70
N PRO A 170 16.00 -14.18 12.73
CA PRO A 170 15.87 -15.45 13.47
C PRO A 170 14.69 -15.47 14.44
N ARG A 171 14.21 -14.31 14.87
CA ARG A 171 13.10 -14.13 15.83
C ARG A 171 12.50 -12.73 15.73
N ASP A 172 11.34 -12.51 16.38
CA ASP A 172 10.76 -11.17 16.50
C ASP A 172 11.76 -10.20 17.11
N MET A 173 11.90 -9.02 16.49
CA MET A 173 12.90 -8.04 16.86
C MET A 173 12.42 -6.62 16.65
N ASP A 174 12.67 -5.72 17.58
CA ASP A 174 12.41 -4.30 17.36
C ASP A 174 13.35 -3.74 16.28
N VAL A 175 12.84 -2.84 15.46
CA VAL A 175 13.61 -2.17 14.39
C VAL A 175 14.87 -1.51 14.95
N SER A 176 14.76 -0.86 16.12
CA SER A 176 15.89 -0.24 16.82
C SER A 176 16.97 -1.25 17.23
N VAL A 177 16.56 -2.45 17.66
CA VAL A 177 17.50 -3.53 18.03
C VAL A 177 18.18 -4.08 16.78
N ALA A 178 17.42 -4.31 15.69
CA ALA A 178 17.99 -4.79 14.43
C ALA A 178 19.01 -3.79 13.85
N ALA A 179 18.67 -2.50 13.84
CA ALA A 179 19.58 -1.45 13.39
C ALA A 179 20.85 -1.38 14.24
N LYS A 180 20.71 -1.46 15.57
CA LYS A 180 21.85 -1.49 16.51
C LYS A 180 22.74 -2.71 16.31
N LEU A 181 22.17 -3.90 16.14
CA LEU A 181 22.95 -5.11 15.88
C LEU A 181 23.71 -5.03 14.56
N ALA A 182 23.14 -4.37 13.56
CA ALA A 182 23.79 -4.13 12.26
C ALA A 182 24.76 -2.95 12.27
N ASP A 183 24.89 -2.21 13.38
CA ASP A 183 25.69 -0.98 13.48
C ASP A 183 25.35 0.07 12.42
N ILE A 184 24.04 0.30 12.19
CA ILE A 184 23.52 1.31 11.27
C ILE A 184 22.45 2.16 11.94
N SER A 185 22.13 3.31 11.32
CA SER A 185 21.00 4.11 11.77
C SER A 185 19.67 3.42 11.50
N GLU A 186 18.64 3.68 12.34
CA GLU A 186 17.27 3.22 12.04
C GLU A 186 16.74 3.77 10.71
N GLN A 187 17.21 4.94 10.28
CA GLN A 187 16.84 5.54 9.01
C GLN A 187 17.37 4.72 7.83
N ASP A 188 18.63 4.28 7.88
CA ASP A 188 19.24 3.43 6.86
C ASP A 188 18.61 2.03 6.87
N PHE A 189 18.35 1.48 8.06
CA PHE A 189 17.62 0.22 8.19
C PHE A 189 16.25 0.30 7.51
N LYS A 190 15.45 1.34 7.81
CA LYS A 190 14.10 1.57 7.24
C LYS A 190 14.14 1.86 5.74
N ALA A 191 15.23 2.44 5.23
CA ALA A 191 15.39 2.64 3.79
C ALA A 191 15.51 1.32 3.02
N LEU A 192 16.18 0.32 3.60
CA LEU A 192 16.30 -1.02 3.01
C LEU A 192 15.11 -1.94 3.33
N ASN A 193 14.41 -1.71 4.44
CA ASN A 193 13.29 -2.54 4.93
C ASN A 193 11.98 -1.74 5.04
N PRO A 194 11.54 -1.04 4.01
CA PRO A 194 10.40 -0.12 4.09
C PRO A 194 9.05 -0.82 4.17
N SER A 195 8.99 -2.14 3.92
CA SER A 195 7.79 -2.97 4.13
C SER A 195 7.41 -3.07 5.61
N ALA A 196 8.41 -3.03 6.51
CA ALA A 196 8.22 -3.02 7.96
C ALA A 196 7.83 -1.63 8.45
N HIS A 197 6.54 -1.33 8.45
CA HIS A 197 6.02 -0.02 8.86
C HIS A 197 5.64 0.05 10.36
N ARG A 198 6.05 -0.95 11.15
CA ARG A 198 5.86 -1.03 12.60
C ARG A 198 7.22 -0.98 13.31
N PRO A 199 7.25 -0.63 14.61
CA PRO A 199 8.49 -0.60 15.37
C PRO A 199 9.11 -1.98 15.61
N VAL A 200 8.41 -3.05 15.25
CA VAL A 200 8.83 -4.45 15.41
C VAL A 200 8.74 -5.19 14.08
N LEU A 201 9.69 -6.07 13.87
CA LEU A 201 9.76 -7.06 12.81
C LEU A 201 9.21 -8.38 13.37
N LEU A 202 8.22 -8.95 12.71
CA LEU A 202 7.66 -10.26 13.09
C LEU A 202 8.31 -11.33 12.19
N ALA A 203 9.21 -12.13 12.76
CA ALA A 203 10.03 -13.09 12.02
C ALA A 203 9.21 -14.09 11.20
N ALA A 204 8.09 -14.55 11.74
CA ALA A 204 7.21 -15.47 11.03
C ALA A 204 6.56 -14.87 9.78
N GLY A 205 6.47 -13.54 9.70
CA GLY A 205 5.97 -12.81 8.52
C GLY A 205 7.08 -12.21 7.66
N THR A 206 8.23 -11.91 8.25
CA THR A 206 9.39 -11.29 7.60
C THR A 206 10.60 -12.18 7.82
N SER A 207 10.79 -13.16 6.94
CA SER A 207 11.84 -14.17 7.09
C SER A 207 13.25 -13.60 6.96
N ASN A 208 13.41 -12.50 6.22
CA ASN A 208 14.69 -11.86 5.96
C ASN A 208 14.59 -10.35 6.10
N ILE A 209 15.71 -9.73 6.44
CA ILE A 209 15.92 -8.29 6.41
C ILE A 209 17.04 -7.96 5.43
N LEU A 210 17.01 -6.75 4.86
CA LEU A 210 18.08 -6.24 4.00
C LEU A 210 19.00 -5.35 4.82
N LEU A 211 20.29 -5.63 4.76
CA LEU A 211 21.32 -4.83 5.43
C LEU A 211 22.38 -4.38 4.40
N PRO A 212 23.04 -3.24 4.60
CA PRO A 212 24.18 -2.86 3.77
C PRO A 212 25.20 -4.01 3.74
N TRP A 213 25.86 -4.18 2.61
CA TRP A 213 26.73 -5.33 2.35
C TRP A 213 27.71 -5.60 3.51
N ASP A 214 28.42 -4.58 3.94
CA ASP A 214 29.44 -4.70 5.00
C ASP A 214 28.83 -4.90 6.40
N ASN A 215 27.57 -4.58 6.61
CA ASN A 215 26.88 -4.66 7.90
C ASN A 215 26.14 -5.99 8.13
N ALA A 216 26.03 -6.83 7.11
CA ALA A 216 25.37 -8.13 7.22
C ALA A 216 26.11 -9.07 8.18
N GLU A 217 27.43 -9.19 8.03
CA GLU A 217 28.27 -9.98 8.93
C GLU A 217 28.37 -9.37 10.35
N VAL A 218 28.35 -8.03 10.44
CA VAL A 218 28.31 -7.31 11.72
C VAL A 218 27.04 -7.67 12.49
N PHE A 219 25.89 -7.65 11.81
CA PHE A 219 24.63 -8.07 12.42
C PHE A 219 24.69 -9.50 12.96
N GLN A 220 25.17 -10.44 12.15
CA GLN A 220 25.20 -11.85 12.54
C GLN A 220 26.11 -12.07 13.75
N ARG A 221 27.31 -11.52 13.72
CA ARG A 221 28.25 -11.59 14.84
C ARG A 221 27.69 -10.97 16.13
N ASN A 222 27.08 -9.77 16.01
CA ASN A 222 26.50 -9.09 17.16
C ASN A 222 25.25 -9.82 17.69
N TYR A 223 24.46 -10.44 16.80
CA TYR A 223 23.32 -11.27 17.20
C TYR A 223 23.78 -12.50 17.99
N GLU A 224 24.78 -13.24 17.52
CA GLU A 224 25.33 -14.42 18.18
C GLU A 224 25.98 -14.09 19.55
N ALA A 225 26.65 -12.95 19.63
CA ALA A 225 27.27 -12.48 20.88
C ALA A 225 26.25 -11.84 21.85
N SER A 226 25.02 -11.63 21.42
CA SER A 226 24.02 -10.92 22.23
C SER A 226 23.50 -11.77 23.38
N THR A 227 23.59 -11.21 24.59
CA THR A 227 22.97 -11.77 25.80
C THR A 227 21.56 -11.27 26.05
N LEU A 228 20.97 -10.52 25.10
CA LEU A 228 19.62 -9.98 25.22
C LEU A 228 18.58 -11.11 25.25
N GLY A 229 17.95 -11.32 26.38
CA GLY A 229 16.87 -12.31 26.52
C GLY A 229 15.64 -11.99 25.67
N ARG A 230 15.40 -10.69 25.41
CA ARG A 230 14.32 -10.19 24.57
C ARG A 230 14.84 -9.22 23.53
N MET A 231 14.47 -9.43 22.27
CA MET A 231 14.80 -8.53 21.17
C MET A 231 13.59 -7.74 20.64
N ALA A 232 12.37 -8.10 21.08
CA ALA A 232 11.14 -7.39 20.75
C ALA A 232 10.42 -6.93 22.02
N THR A 233 10.10 -5.64 22.08
CA THR A 233 9.28 -5.03 23.13
C THR A 233 7.80 -4.98 22.75
N TRP A 234 7.48 -5.27 21.49
CA TRP A 234 6.14 -5.31 20.93
C TRP A 234 5.74 -6.74 20.53
N THR A 235 4.43 -6.98 20.50
CA THR A 235 3.84 -8.23 20.01
C THR A 235 2.49 -7.97 19.36
N ALA A 236 1.91 -8.97 18.71
CA ALA A 236 0.55 -8.91 18.17
C ALA A 236 -0.47 -9.43 19.17
N TRP A 237 -1.58 -8.71 19.31
CA TRP A 237 -2.75 -9.12 20.08
C TRP A 237 -3.96 -9.20 19.17
N VAL A 238 -4.71 -10.29 19.25
CA VAL A 238 -5.94 -10.49 18.48
C VAL A 238 -7.14 -10.18 19.35
N ALA A 239 -8.00 -9.25 18.90
CA ALA A 239 -9.19 -8.85 19.64
C ALA A 239 -10.19 -10.01 19.72
N PRO A 240 -10.55 -10.49 20.92
CA PRO A 240 -11.43 -11.66 21.08
C PRO A 240 -12.91 -11.37 20.75
N SER A 241 -13.30 -10.10 20.80
CA SER A 241 -14.67 -9.64 20.51
C SER A 241 -14.64 -8.23 19.94
N THR A 242 -15.76 -7.81 19.33
CA THR A 242 -15.91 -6.40 18.92
C THR A 242 -16.02 -5.50 20.16
N MET A 243 -15.16 -4.48 20.24
CA MET A 243 -15.07 -3.62 21.42
C MET A 243 -14.70 -2.19 21.10
N LYS A 244 -14.88 -1.30 22.07
CA LYS A 244 -14.37 0.08 22.01
C LYS A 244 -12.85 0.09 22.10
N VAL A 245 -12.23 1.10 21.49
CA VAL A 245 -10.77 1.26 21.54
C VAL A 245 -10.27 1.46 22.97
N ALA A 246 -11.01 2.24 23.78
CA ALA A 246 -10.70 2.44 25.20
C ALA A 246 -10.65 1.12 26.00
N ASP A 247 -11.59 0.20 25.72
CA ASP A 247 -11.66 -1.09 26.43
C ASP A 247 -10.51 -2.02 25.99
N ALA A 248 -10.17 -1.98 24.68
CA ALA A 248 -9.00 -2.70 24.14
C ALA A 248 -7.69 -2.19 24.77
N ALA A 249 -7.50 -0.86 24.79
CA ALA A 249 -6.30 -0.25 25.39
C ALA A 249 -6.12 -0.62 26.86
N LYS A 250 -7.20 -0.60 27.66
CA LYS A 250 -7.17 -1.05 29.07
C LYS A 250 -6.74 -2.51 29.22
N ARG A 251 -7.24 -3.41 28.33
CA ARG A 251 -6.89 -4.85 28.38
C ARG A 251 -5.42 -5.13 28.16
N VAL A 252 -4.76 -4.29 27.37
CA VAL A 252 -3.33 -4.42 27.05
C VAL A 252 -2.45 -3.45 27.83
N ASN A 253 -3.02 -2.80 28.85
CA ASN A 253 -2.35 -1.84 29.73
C ASN A 253 -1.67 -0.69 28.96
N MET A 254 -2.39 -0.11 27.99
CA MET A 254 -1.95 1.04 27.21
C MET A 254 -2.86 2.25 27.44
N ASN A 255 -2.29 3.45 27.28
CA ASN A 255 -3.09 4.65 27.08
C ASN A 255 -3.86 4.56 25.75
N GLU A 256 -5.13 5.03 25.69
CA GLU A 256 -5.95 4.95 24.47
C GLU A 256 -5.34 5.74 23.31
N ALA A 257 -4.75 6.92 23.57
CA ALA A 257 -4.15 7.76 22.54
C ALA A 257 -2.95 7.06 21.89
N ASP A 258 -2.07 6.46 22.71
CA ASP A 258 -0.90 5.72 22.23
C ASP A 258 -1.32 4.44 21.48
N PHE A 259 -2.33 3.75 22.01
CA PHE A 259 -2.87 2.55 21.36
C PHE A 259 -3.48 2.87 19.98
N ARG A 260 -4.20 3.99 19.86
CA ARG A 260 -4.70 4.48 18.57
C ARG A 260 -3.57 4.87 17.62
N ALA A 261 -2.59 5.60 18.12
CA ALA A 261 -1.45 6.08 17.31
C ALA A 261 -0.65 4.91 16.73
N ILE A 262 -0.23 3.96 17.56
CA ILE A 262 0.58 2.82 17.12
C ILE A 262 -0.16 1.89 16.15
N ASN A 263 -1.49 1.80 16.27
CA ASN A 263 -2.32 0.96 15.42
C ASN A 263 -3.01 1.71 14.29
N ASN A 264 -2.79 3.03 14.14
CA ASN A 264 -3.43 3.88 13.14
C ASN A 264 -4.97 3.81 13.17
N ILE A 265 -5.58 3.85 14.37
CA ILE A 265 -7.03 3.75 14.55
C ILE A 265 -7.66 5.14 14.53
N PRO A 266 -8.49 5.49 13.54
CA PRO A 266 -9.18 6.78 13.49
C PRO A 266 -10.14 6.98 14.68
N PRO A 267 -10.51 8.23 14.99
CA PRO A 267 -11.55 8.51 16.00
C PRO A 267 -12.88 7.83 15.67
N ARG A 268 -13.68 7.54 16.71
CA ARG A 268 -15.04 6.99 16.60
C ARG A 268 -15.13 5.66 15.87
N MET A 269 -14.15 4.79 16.05
CA MET A 269 -14.13 3.44 15.50
C MET A 269 -14.18 2.40 16.61
N LEU A 270 -14.85 1.29 16.34
CA LEU A 270 -14.79 0.04 17.10
C LEU A 270 -13.79 -0.90 16.46
N ILE A 271 -13.08 -1.67 17.26
CA ILE A 271 -12.24 -2.77 16.84
C ILE A 271 -13.15 -3.99 16.69
N LYS A 272 -13.16 -4.64 15.52
CA LYS A 272 -13.92 -5.87 15.31
C LYS A 272 -13.20 -7.08 15.90
N ALA A 273 -13.96 -8.10 16.30
CA ALA A 273 -13.41 -9.39 16.68
C ALA A 273 -12.48 -9.95 15.59
N GLY A 274 -11.36 -10.55 15.97
CA GLY A 274 -10.35 -11.08 15.06
C GLY A 274 -9.36 -10.04 14.52
N SER A 275 -9.52 -8.75 14.84
CA SER A 275 -8.53 -7.72 14.48
C SER A 275 -7.21 -7.98 15.18
N ALA A 276 -6.11 -7.93 14.42
CA ALA A 276 -4.75 -8.01 14.93
C ALA A 276 -4.20 -6.59 15.16
N LEU A 277 -3.67 -6.37 16.34
CA LEU A 277 -3.17 -5.07 16.80
C LEU A 277 -1.79 -5.22 17.42
N LEU A 278 -0.97 -4.20 17.26
CA LEU A 278 0.33 -4.12 17.92
C LEU A 278 0.14 -3.64 19.36
N VAL A 279 0.76 -4.37 20.29
CA VAL A 279 0.69 -4.07 21.73
C VAL A 279 2.07 -4.29 22.38
N PRO A 280 2.36 -3.67 23.53
CA PRO A 280 3.56 -3.96 24.28
C PRO A 280 3.60 -5.44 24.70
N ARG A 281 4.77 -6.05 24.61
CA ARG A 281 4.99 -7.42 25.03
C ARG A 281 5.02 -7.50 26.56
N SER A 282 4.15 -8.27 27.16
CA SER A 282 4.12 -8.48 28.60
C SER A 282 5.28 -9.35 29.08
N ALA A 283 5.54 -9.34 30.39
CA ALA A 283 6.57 -10.21 31.01
C ALA A 283 6.32 -11.70 30.70
N ASN A 284 5.06 -12.09 30.61
CA ASN A 284 4.64 -13.48 30.41
C ASN A 284 4.56 -13.91 28.94
N THR A 285 4.78 -13.00 27.98
CA THR A 285 4.79 -13.32 26.55
C THR A 285 6.19 -13.77 26.15
N LEU A 286 6.43 -15.08 26.13
CA LEU A 286 7.77 -15.66 25.89
C LEU A 286 8.02 -15.98 24.41
N GLY A 287 6.97 -16.32 23.63
CA GLY A 287 7.09 -16.76 22.24
C GLY A 287 6.98 -15.61 21.24
N ASP A 288 7.49 -15.85 20.03
CA ASP A 288 7.31 -14.98 18.88
C ASP A 288 5.87 -15.08 18.34
N VAL A 289 5.46 -14.07 17.55
CA VAL A 289 4.16 -14.05 16.92
C VAL A 289 4.04 -15.19 15.89
N THR A 290 2.93 -15.92 15.90
CA THR A 290 2.72 -17.05 14.99
C THR A 290 2.60 -16.57 13.54
N ALA A 291 2.97 -17.43 12.58
CA ALA A 291 2.85 -17.16 11.14
C ALA A 291 1.40 -16.79 10.75
N GLN A 292 0.41 -17.46 11.34
CA GLN A 292 -1.00 -17.13 11.11
C GLN A 292 -1.32 -15.66 11.40
N VAL A 293 -0.81 -15.10 12.49
CA VAL A 293 -1.06 -13.71 12.88
C VAL A 293 -0.16 -12.76 12.08
N ALA A 294 1.12 -13.09 11.91
CA ALA A 294 2.09 -12.25 11.22
C ALA A 294 1.74 -12.08 9.73
N ASP A 295 1.25 -13.13 9.05
CA ASP A 295 0.90 -13.09 7.63
C ASP A 295 -0.52 -12.64 7.34
N ASN A 296 -1.48 -12.96 8.22
CA ASN A 296 -2.90 -12.73 7.95
C ASN A 296 -3.54 -11.71 8.89
N GLY A 297 -2.78 -11.12 9.81
CA GLY A 297 -3.30 -10.14 10.77
C GLY A 297 -3.88 -8.92 10.05
N LYS A 298 -5.18 -8.70 10.22
CA LYS A 298 -5.91 -7.55 9.66
C LYS A 298 -6.43 -6.70 10.79
N LEU A 299 -6.46 -5.40 10.59
CA LEU A 299 -7.16 -4.46 11.46
C LEU A 299 -8.51 -4.12 10.82
N ASP A 300 -9.58 -4.76 11.29
CA ASP A 300 -10.94 -4.50 10.85
C ASP A 300 -11.64 -3.56 11.82
N LEU A 301 -12.08 -2.41 11.32
CA LEU A 301 -12.74 -1.39 12.09
C LEU A 301 -14.19 -1.19 11.61
N SER A 302 -15.06 -0.74 12.51
CA SER A 302 -16.40 -0.28 12.17
C SER A 302 -16.71 1.04 12.89
N PRO A 303 -17.51 1.96 12.29
CA PRO A 303 -17.91 3.18 12.97
C PRO A 303 -18.68 2.89 14.27
N GLU A 304 -18.41 3.67 15.29
CA GLU A 304 -19.26 3.69 16.49
C GLU A 304 -20.65 4.23 16.13
N ALA A 305 -21.70 3.56 16.65
CA ALA A 305 -23.06 4.05 16.47
C ALA A 305 -23.19 5.43 17.13
N VAL A 306 -23.48 6.45 16.36
CA VAL A 306 -23.80 7.78 16.90
C VAL A 306 -25.10 7.64 17.67
N ALA A 307 -25.04 7.76 19.01
CA ALA A 307 -26.24 7.81 19.83
C ALA A 307 -27.13 8.97 19.34
N LYS A 308 -28.26 8.62 18.71
CA LYS A 308 -29.29 9.63 18.37
C LYS A 308 -29.67 10.32 19.66
N ARG A 309 -29.27 11.57 19.85
CA ARG A 309 -29.79 12.43 20.94
C ARG A 309 -31.29 12.39 20.83
N LYS A 310 -31.96 11.70 21.79
CA LYS A 310 -33.41 11.83 21.99
C LYS A 310 -33.66 13.32 22.22
N LYS A 311 -34.31 13.98 21.26
CA LYS A 311 -34.90 15.32 21.51
C LYS A 311 -35.90 15.11 22.63
N VAL A 312 -35.58 15.55 23.82
CA VAL A 312 -36.53 15.70 24.91
C VAL A 312 -37.51 16.77 24.44
N ALA A 313 -38.70 16.32 24.04
CA ALA A 313 -39.81 17.23 23.79
C ALA A 313 -40.15 17.91 25.11
N LYS A 314 -39.79 19.19 25.24
CA LYS A 314 -40.28 20.05 26.29
C LYS A 314 -41.79 20.16 26.08
N GLY A 315 -42.55 19.46 26.91
CA GLY A 315 -43.98 19.63 27.02
C GLY A 315 -44.29 21.04 27.50
N SER A 316 -44.91 21.86 26.68
CA SER A 316 -45.62 23.07 27.12
C SER A 316 -47.00 22.67 27.55
N LYS A 317 -47.25 22.75 28.85
CA LYS A 317 -48.61 22.74 29.43
C LYS A 317 -49.27 24.10 29.16
N GLY A 318 -50.52 24.05 28.67
CA GLY A 318 -51.56 24.95 29.06
C GLY A 318 -51.98 26.03 28.07
N ALA A 319 -53.15 25.85 27.46
CA ALA A 319 -54.29 26.72 27.70
C ALA A 319 -55.53 26.19 26.96
N LYS A 320 -56.65 26.11 27.72
CA LYS A 320 -58.00 25.83 27.24
C LYS A 320 -58.54 26.98 26.39
N GLY A 321 -59.33 26.65 25.37
CA GLY A 321 -60.10 27.63 24.61
C GLY A 321 -60.95 27.01 23.50
N THR A 322 -62.15 26.62 23.88
CA THR A 322 -63.45 26.64 23.20
C THR A 322 -63.62 26.29 21.68
N LYS A 323 -64.56 25.43 21.50
CA LYS A 323 -65.29 24.95 20.31
C LYS A 323 -65.60 26.00 19.26
N LEU A 324 -65.61 25.62 17.98
CA LEU A 324 -66.81 25.70 17.12
C LEU A 324 -66.67 24.76 15.91
N ALA A 325 -67.80 24.09 15.62
CA ALA A 325 -67.98 23.09 14.58
C ALA A 325 -68.36 23.73 13.23
N SER A 326 -68.06 23.05 12.13
CA SER A 326 -68.89 22.87 10.92
C SER A 326 -67.99 22.21 9.87
N ALA A 327 -68.20 21.03 9.51
CA ALA A 327 -69.16 20.40 8.59
C ALA A 327 -68.67 20.46 7.11
N LYS A 328 -68.50 19.20 6.59
CA LYS A 328 -68.81 18.76 5.20
C LYS A 328 -68.05 19.38 4.02
N GLU A 329 -67.72 18.70 3.02
CA GLU A 329 -68.06 17.49 2.19
C GLU A 329 -66.96 17.33 1.16
N SER A 330 -66.52 16.26 0.83
CA SER A 330 -66.83 15.11 -0.03
C SER A 330 -66.27 15.19 -1.46
N LYS A 331 -65.79 13.99 -1.87
CA LYS A 331 -65.68 13.46 -3.26
C LYS A 331 -64.53 13.98 -4.12
N SER A 332 -63.85 13.22 -4.85
CA SER A 332 -63.85 11.86 -5.41
C SER A 332 -62.94 11.83 -6.63
N SER A 333 -62.30 10.71 -6.85
CA SER A 333 -62.00 10.10 -8.15
C SER A 333 -60.96 10.73 -9.06
N SER A 334 -60.02 10.05 -9.43
CA SER A 334 -59.78 8.90 -10.25
C SER A 334 -58.72 9.09 -11.33
N LYS A 335 -57.84 8.14 -11.42
CA LYS A 335 -57.29 7.50 -12.65
C LYS A 335 -56.46 8.25 -13.65
N LYS A 336 -55.32 7.70 -13.87
CA LYS A 336 -54.70 7.02 -15.04
C LYS A 336 -53.29 7.52 -15.36
N GLN A 337 -52.38 6.60 -15.22
CA GLN A 337 -51.42 6.02 -16.21
C GLN A 337 -50.97 6.97 -17.35
N VAL A 338 -49.64 7.05 -17.51
CA VAL A 338 -48.90 6.46 -18.65
C VAL A 338 -47.38 6.65 -18.44
N ALA A 339 -46.64 5.64 -18.83
CA ALA A 339 -45.20 5.49 -18.78
C ALA A 339 -44.46 6.40 -19.77
N SER A 340 -43.22 6.78 -19.44
CA SER A 340 -42.20 6.89 -20.46
C SER A 340 -40.80 6.74 -19.84
N LYS A 341 -40.02 5.96 -20.53
CA LYS A 341 -38.59 5.68 -20.33
C LYS A 341 -37.75 6.95 -20.41
N GLY A 342 -36.72 7.02 -19.55
CA GLY A 342 -35.69 8.03 -19.70
C GLY A 342 -34.41 7.51 -19.04
N ASP A 343 -33.47 7.09 -19.88
CA ASP A 343 -32.12 6.67 -19.54
C ASP A 343 -31.39 7.74 -18.72
N LYS A 344 -30.80 7.37 -17.60
CA LYS A 344 -29.76 8.17 -16.96
C LYS A 344 -28.45 7.38 -16.93
N LYS A 345 -27.55 7.78 -17.82
CA LYS A 345 -26.13 7.49 -17.78
C LYS A 345 -25.56 7.88 -16.41
N GLY A 346 -24.98 6.92 -15.72
CA GLY A 346 -24.18 7.17 -14.56
C GLY A 346 -22.74 7.49 -14.98
N ASP A 347 -22.32 8.71 -14.71
CA ASP A 347 -20.92 9.13 -14.86
C ASP A 347 -20.06 8.47 -13.79
N ILE A 348 -19.17 7.58 -14.22
CA ILE A 348 -18.11 7.04 -13.39
C ILE A 348 -16.98 8.08 -13.36
N LYS A 349 -16.84 8.78 -12.24
CA LYS A 349 -15.67 9.63 -11.95
C LYS A 349 -14.42 8.77 -11.88
N VAL A 350 -13.54 8.92 -12.86
CA VAL A 350 -12.18 8.41 -12.86
C VAL A 350 -11.38 9.22 -11.83
N ALA A 351 -10.89 8.57 -10.78
CA ALA A 351 -9.97 9.18 -9.82
C ALA A 351 -8.60 9.38 -10.48
N LYS A 352 -8.12 10.61 -10.52
CA LYS A 352 -6.75 10.96 -10.92
C LYS A 352 -5.76 10.45 -9.86
N LYS A 353 -4.64 9.91 -10.34
CA LYS A 353 -3.42 9.62 -9.55
C LYS A 353 -2.85 10.87 -8.91
#